data_71d6d7f8a82eda900cddd25543984568
#
_entry.id   71d6d7f8a82eda900cddd25543984568
#
_cell.length_a   1.000
_cell.length_b   1.000
_cell.length_c   1.000
_cell.angle_alpha   90.00
_cell.angle_beta   90.00
_cell.angle_gamma   90.00
#
_symmetry.space_group_name_H-M   'P 1'
#
loop_
_entity.id
_entity.type
_entity.pdbx_description
1 polymer ?
#
loop_
_entity_poly.entity_id
_entity_poly.type
_entity_poly.pdbx_seq_one_letter_code
_entity_poly.pdbx_strand_id
1 'polypeptide(L)'
;MKNISENTIKLFKSNYKLAISELENKILEKEMELENFFNNDNISKSKNSYTVSLFCTYYDKNLFKRYHELKQDITKYYDLLQEYKTTYDNFILGLENESNSNQ
;
A
#
# COMPACT_ATOMS: atom_id res chain seq x y z
N MET A 1 -24.67 9.03 11.64
CA MET A 1 -24.84 8.92 10.17
C MET A 1 -26.30 8.73 9.76
N LYS A 2 -27.19 9.13 10.64
CA LYS A 2 -28.62 9.19 10.29
C LYS A 2 -28.76 10.19 9.16
N ASN A 3 -29.54 9.99 8.16
CA ASN A 3 -29.84 10.89 7.06
C ASN A 3 -28.91 10.78 5.83
N ILE A 4 -28.00 9.80 5.81
CA ILE A 4 -27.21 9.56 4.61
C ILE A 4 -28.03 8.68 3.66
N SER A 5 -28.23 9.15 2.44
CA SER A 5 -28.99 8.40 1.43
C SER A 5 -28.24 7.13 1.02
N GLU A 6 -28.98 6.13 0.53
CA GLU A 6 -28.41 4.91 -0.01
C GLU A 6 -27.45 5.20 -1.16
N ASN A 7 -27.75 6.18 -1.99
CA ASN A 7 -26.89 6.56 -3.12
C ASN A 7 -25.55 7.11 -2.62
N THR A 8 -25.57 7.92 -1.57
CA THR A 8 -24.35 8.46 -0.96
C THR A 8 -23.51 7.33 -0.37
N ILE A 9 -24.13 6.38 0.30
CA ILE A 9 -23.44 5.21 0.86
C ILE A 9 -22.80 4.38 -0.24
N LYS A 10 -23.51 4.12 -1.32
CA LYS A 10 -22.99 3.38 -2.47
C LYS A 10 -21.78 4.08 -3.09
N LEU A 11 -21.86 5.41 -3.25
CA LEU A 11 -20.80 6.23 -3.79
C LEU A 11 -19.55 6.16 -2.89
N PHE A 12 -19.73 6.28 -1.59
CA PHE A 12 -18.65 6.20 -0.62
C PHE A 12 -17.95 4.83 -0.70
N LYS A 13 -18.73 3.75 -0.69
CA LYS A 13 -18.21 2.38 -0.80
C LYS A 13 -17.42 2.20 -2.10
N SER A 14 -17.96 2.65 -3.22
CA SER A 14 -17.33 2.53 -4.53
C SER A 14 -16.00 3.29 -4.57
N ASN A 15 -15.99 4.52 -4.03
CA ASN A 15 -14.79 5.35 -4.01
C ASN A 15 -13.69 4.73 -3.15
N TYR A 16 -14.04 4.18 -1.99
CA TYR A 16 -13.05 3.50 -1.13
C TYR A 16 -12.50 2.24 -1.77
N LYS A 17 -13.36 1.43 -2.39
CA LYS A 17 -12.92 0.23 -3.10
C LYS A 17 -11.96 0.57 -4.24
N LEU A 18 -12.28 1.63 -4.99
CA LEU A 18 -11.41 2.11 -6.06
C LEU A 18 -10.06 2.58 -5.50
N ALA A 19 -10.07 3.37 -4.44
CA ALA A 19 -8.85 3.88 -3.83
C ALA A 19 -7.96 2.73 -3.30
N ILE A 20 -8.56 1.71 -2.69
CA ILE A 20 -7.86 0.52 -2.22
C ILE A 20 -7.23 -0.23 -3.41
N SER A 21 -8.00 -0.43 -4.48
CA SER A 21 -7.51 -1.09 -5.68
C SER A 21 -6.35 -0.35 -6.32
N GLU A 22 -6.43 0.98 -6.39
CA GLU A 22 -5.35 1.82 -6.92
C GLU A 22 -4.08 1.72 -6.08
N LEU A 23 -4.22 1.67 -4.74
CA LEU A 23 -3.07 1.46 -3.84
C LEU A 23 -2.45 0.08 -4.03
N GLU A 24 -3.28 -0.95 -4.18
CA GLU A 24 -2.79 -2.31 -4.43
C GLU A 24 -1.99 -2.39 -5.72
N ASN A 25 -2.48 -1.72 -6.78
CA ASN A 25 -1.76 -1.64 -8.05
C ASN A 25 -0.46 -0.87 -7.92
N LYS A 26 -0.46 0.21 -7.14
CA LYS A 26 0.74 1.02 -6.90
C LYS A 26 1.81 0.20 -6.18
N ILE A 27 1.41 -0.57 -5.18
CA ILE A 27 2.30 -1.48 -4.46
C ILE A 27 2.90 -2.50 -5.42
N LEU A 28 2.07 -3.10 -6.27
CA LEU A 28 2.53 -4.07 -7.25
C LEU A 28 3.55 -3.47 -8.20
N GLU A 29 3.31 -2.26 -8.70
CA GLU A 29 4.25 -1.54 -9.56
C GLU A 29 5.61 -1.34 -8.86
N LYS A 30 5.58 -0.91 -7.60
CA LYS A 30 6.81 -0.68 -6.84
C LYS A 30 7.54 -1.97 -6.52
N GLU A 31 6.83 -3.04 -6.23
CA GLU A 31 7.42 -4.35 -6.02
C GLU A 31 8.08 -4.89 -7.29
N MET A 32 7.46 -4.64 -8.46
CA MET A 32 8.04 -4.99 -9.75
C MET A 32 9.29 -4.16 -10.05
N GLU A 33 9.29 -2.87 -9.71
CA GLU A 33 10.47 -2.03 -9.84
C GLU A 33 11.62 -2.56 -8.99
N LEU A 34 11.31 -3.00 -7.77
CA LEU A 34 12.32 -3.57 -6.86
C LEU A 34 12.88 -4.88 -7.43
N GLU A 35 12.04 -5.74 -7.98
CA GLU A 35 12.47 -6.98 -8.62
C GLU A 35 13.38 -6.70 -9.81
N ASN A 36 13.02 -5.72 -10.64
CA ASN A 36 13.85 -5.30 -11.77
C ASN A 36 15.19 -4.71 -11.32
N PHE A 37 15.20 -4.01 -10.18
CA PHE A 37 16.42 -3.51 -9.59
C PHE A 37 17.41 -4.65 -9.34
N PHE A 38 16.95 -5.74 -8.74
CA PHE A 38 17.78 -6.91 -8.48
C PHE A 38 18.26 -7.59 -9.77
N ASN A 39 17.38 -7.68 -10.76
CA ASN A 39 17.68 -8.37 -12.01
C ASN A 39 18.62 -7.58 -12.91
N ASN A 40 18.37 -6.28 -13.04
CA ASN A 40 19.09 -5.44 -14.01
C ASN A 40 20.48 -5.01 -13.53
N ASP A 41 20.66 -4.88 -12.23
CA ASP A 41 21.92 -4.37 -11.66
C ASP A 41 22.84 -5.48 -11.16
N ASN A 42 22.55 -6.74 -11.50
CA ASN A 42 23.34 -7.91 -11.10
C ASN A 42 23.55 -8.01 -9.59
N ILE A 43 22.62 -7.47 -8.82
CA ILE A 43 22.69 -7.57 -7.37
C ILE A 43 22.23 -8.96 -6.97
N SER A 44 22.84 -9.54 -5.95
CA SER A 44 22.47 -10.85 -5.44
C SER A 44 20.97 -10.94 -5.23
N LYS A 45 20.35 -12.00 -5.75
CA LYS A 45 18.91 -12.25 -5.58
C LYS A 45 18.51 -12.56 -4.14
N SER A 46 19.48 -12.59 -3.22
CA SER A 46 19.17 -12.62 -1.80
C SER A 46 18.43 -11.34 -1.46
N LYS A 47 17.15 -11.47 -1.08
CA LYS A 47 16.33 -10.32 -0.68
C LYS A 47 16.66 -9.82 0.72
N ASN A 48 17.82 -10.19 1.24
CA ASN A 48 18.31 -9.74 2.53
C ASN A 48 18.78 -8.29 2.43
N SER A 49 18.11 -7.40 3.15
CA SER A 49 18.40 -5.96 3.16
C SER A 49 19.85 -5.66 3.52
N TYR A 50 20.43 -6.43 4.43
CA TYR A 50 21.82 -6.23 4.85
C TYR A 50 22.80 -6.50 3.70
N THR A 51 22.62 -7.59 2.99
CA THR A 51 23.46 -7.95 1.83
C THR A 51 23.37 -6.90 0.73
N VAL A 52 22.15 -6.44 0.43
CA VAL A 52 21.94 -5.40 -0.59
C VAL A 52 22.59 -4.10 -0.16
N SER A 53 22.42 -3.71 1.09
CA SER A 53 23.03 -2.48 1.63
C SER A 53 24.53 -2.53 1.55
N LEU A 54 25.15 -3.66 1.90
CA LEU A 54 26.60 -3.84 1.78
C LEU A 54 27.06 -3.72 0.35
N PHE A 55 26.39 -4.40 -0.58
CA PHE A 55 26.72 -4.36 -1.98
C PHE A 55 26.70 -2.92 -2.51
N CYS A 56 25.60 -2.21 -2.27
CA CYS A 56 25.41 -0.85 -2.76
C CYS A 56 26.41 0.13 -2.14
N THR A 57 26.74 -0.04 -0.87
CA THR A 57 27.70 0.82 -0.18
C THR A 57 29.10 0.68 -0.80
N TYR A 58 29.48 -0.53 -1.13
CA TYR A 58 30.83 -0.79 -1.70
C TYR A 58 30.91 -0.45 -3.18
N TYR A 59 29.85 -0.70 -3.95
CA TYR A 59 29.95 -0.66 -5.41
C TYR A 59 29.24 0.52 -6.05
N ASP A 60 28.11 0.99 -5.47
CA ASP A 60 27.39 2.12 -6.06
C ASP A 60 26.45 2.77 -5.04
N LYS A 61 26.77 4.00 -4.66
CA LYS A 61 25.95 4.77 -3.72
C LYS A 61 24.58 5.14 -4.28
N ASN A 62 24.47 5.33 -5.59
CA ASN A 62 23.19 5.65 -6.24
C ASN A 62 22.24 4.45 -6.21
N LEU A 63 22.77 3.25 -6.36
CA LEU A 63 21.98 2.03 -6.22
C LEU A 63 21.44 1.87 -4.80
N PHE A 64 22.27 2.16 -3.81
CA PHE A 64 21.88 2.11 -2.41
C PHE A 64 20.71 3.07 -2.14
N LYS A 65 20.82 4.31 -2.63
CA LYS A 65 19.77 5.32 -2.48
C LYS A 65 18.46 4.87 -3.12
N ARG A 66 18.53 4.39 -4.36
CA ARG A 66 17.37 3.91 -5.09
C ARG A 66 16.68 2.74 -4.39
N TYR A 67 17.47 1.80 -3.90
CA TYR A 67 16.94 0.66 -3.15
C TYR A 67 16.18 1.13 -1.91
N HIS A 68 16.76 2.03 -1.14
CA HIS A 68 16.11 2.58 0.05
C HIS A 68 14.82 3.32 -0.28
N GLU A 69 14.84 4.13 -1.32
CA GLU A 69 13.64 4.86 -1.76
C GLU A 69 12.52 3.92 -2.13
N LEU A 70 12.82 2.85 -2.88
CA LEU A 70 11.83 1.85 -3.25
C LEU A 70 11.26 1.14 -2.03
N LYS A 71 12.11 0.76 -1.09
CA LYS A 71 11.67 0.10 0.15
C LYS A 71 10.79 1.02 0.99
N GLN A 72 11.16 2.28 1.11
CA GLN A 72 10.37 3.28 1.85
C GLN A 72 9.01 3.52 1.19
N ASP A 73 8.98 3.63 -0.13
CA ASP A 73 7.74 3.82 -0.87
C ASP A 73 6.79 2.64 -0.67
N ILE A 74 7.30 1.42 -0.76
CA ILE A 74 6.51 0.22 -0.56
C ILE A 74 5.90 0.20 0.84
N THR A 75 6.71 0.47 1.86
CA THR A 75 6.24 0.53 3.26
C THR A 75 5.14 1.58 3.42
N LYS A 76 5.36 2.77 2.86
CA LYS A 76 4.40 3.87 2.93
C LYS A 76 3.05 3.47 2.30
N TYR A 77 3.09 2.84 1.14
CA TYR A 77 1.85 2.43 0.46
C TYR A 77 1.14 1.30 1.21
N TYR A 78 1.87 0.37 1.83
CA TYR A 78 1.25 -0.65 2.67
C TYR A 78 0.57 -0.03 3.89
N ASP A 79 1.20 0.95 4.52
CA ASP A 79 0.61 1.66 5.66
C ASP A 79 -0.67 2.40 5.26
N LEU A 80 -0.66 3.07 4.11
CA LEU A 80 -1.85 3.73 3.58
C LEU A 80 -2.96 2.73 3.25
N LEU A 81 -2.59 1.60 2.66
CA LEU A 81 -3.55 0.56 2.33
C LEU A 81 -4.24 0.03 3.59
N GLN A 82 -3.47 -0.23 4.64
CA GLN A 82 -4.00 -0.68 5.91
C GLN A 82 -4.94 0.37 6.52
N GLU A 83 -4.55 1.63 6.48
CA GLU A 83 -5.36 2.73 6.96
C GLU A 83 -6.70 2.83 6.21
N TYR A 84 -6.65 2.73 4.88
CA TYR A 84 -7.86 2.78 4.05
C TYR A 84 -8.78 1.60 4.34
N LYS A 85 -8.25 0.40 4.46
CA LYS A 85 -9.03 -0.80 4.77
C LYS A 85 -9.69 -0.70 6.15
N THR A 86 -8.94 -0.24 7.13
CA THR A 86 -9.45 -0.07 8.49
C THR A 86 -10.55 0.99 8.53
N THR A 87 -10.36 2.11 7.84
CA THR A 87 -11.36 3.18 7.76
C THR A 87 -12.64 2.68 7.08
N TYR A 88 -12.49 1.94 5.99
CA TYR A 88 -13.63 1.35 5.28
C TYR A 88 -14.41 0.38 6.18
N ASP A 89 -13.69 -0.52 6.85
CA ASP A 89 -14.30 -1.51 7.73
C ASP A 89 -15.05 -0.84 8.89
N ASN A 90 -14.46 0.20 9.47
CA ASN A 90 -15.09 0.98 10.54
C ASN A 90 -16.36 1.69 10.05
N PHE A 91 -16.34 2.19 8.83
CA PHE A 91 -17.52 2.80 8.23
C PHE A 91 -18.64 1.78 8.06
N ILE A 92 -18.34 0.60 7.54
CA ILE A 92 -19.33 -0.47 7.37
C ILE A 92 -19.87 -0.92 8.72
N LEU A 93 -19.02 -1.09 9.71
CA LEU A 93 -19.42 -1.47 11.06
C LEU A 93 -20.33 -0.41 11.68
N GLY A 94 -20.01 0.86 11.46
CA GLY A 94 -20.86 1.97 11.92
C GLY A 94 -22.26 1.93 11.32
N LEU A 95 -22.37 1.63 10.02
CA LEU A 95 -23.66 1.47 9.35
C LEU A 95 -24.46 0.31 9.93
N GLU A 96 -23.83 -0.82 10.18
CA GLU A 96 -24.47 -1.98 10.78
C GLU A 96 -24.96 -1.68 12.18
N ASN A 97 -24.16 -1.00 12.99
CA ASN A 97 -24.51 -0.63 14.35
C ASN A 97 -25.71 0.34 14.39
N GLU A 98 -25.74 1.31 13.48
CA GLU A 98 -26.90 2.22 13.36
C GLU A 98 -28.16 1.48 12.97
N SER A 99 -28.06 0.56 12.01
CA SER A 99 -29.18 -0.27 11.61
C SER A 99 -29.70 -1.09 12.78
N ASN A 100 -28.81 -1.67 13.58
CA ASN A 100 -29.19 -2.46 14.74
C ASN A 100 -29.80 -1.61 15.86
N SER A 101 -29.29 -0.39 16.07
CA SER A 101 -29.80 0.49 17.14
C SER A 101 -31.17 1.07 16.82
N ASN A 102 -31.61 1.07 15.57
CA ASN A 102 -32.91 1.57 15.14
C ASN A 102 -34.00 0.51 15.22
N GLN A 103 -33.67 -0.67 15.67
CA GLN A 103 -34.66 -1.72 15.92
C GLN A 103 -35.18 -1.61 17.35
#